data_a7c2cc2ebb820a672796dcb620fa8619
#
_entry.id   a7c2cc2ebb820a672796dcb620fa8619
#
_cell.length_a   1.000
_cell.length_b   1.000
_cell.length_c   1.000
_cell.angle_alpha   90.00
_cell.angle_beta   90.00
_cell.angle_gamma   90.00
#
_symmetry.space_group_name_H-M   'P 1'
#
loop_
_entity.id
_entity.type
_entity.pdbx_description
1 polymer ?
#
loop_
_entity_poly.entity_id
_entity_poly.type
_entity_poly.pdbx_seq_one_letter_code
_entity_poly.pdbx_strand_id
1 'polypeptide(L)'
;MERPCRTTNWAFGLALLLSGLSAAGEVLAQDAEAELIDAEGASIGTVTVTEMARGVHILAEASGLPPGVHAFHIHAVGICEPPFESAGGHFNPTEEQHGWNNPQGYHAGDLPNVHVQEDGVLAIEYFTDAVTMGEGATSLFDADGSSIVVHAGPDDYHTDPAGHAGDRIACAVITPGQ
;
A
#
# COMPACT_ATOMS: atom_id res chain seq x y z
N MET A 1 75.14 32.86 43.37
CA MET A 1 73.80 32.29 43.69
C MET A 1 72.94 32.49 42.47
N GLU A 2 72.95 31.48 41.54
CA GLU A 2 72.23 31.53 40.33
C GLU A 2 70.91 30.72 40.49
N ARG A 3 69.79 31.33 40.08
CA ARG A 3 68.48 30.65 40.10
C ARG A 3 68.20 30.04 38.70
N PRO A 4 67.78 28.82 38.63
CA PRO A 4 67.48 28.23 37.31
C PRO A 4 66.10 28.68 36.77
N CYS A 5 66.11 29.02 35.50
CA CYS A 5 64.95 29.37 34.68
C CYS A 5 64.08 28.13 34.47
N ARG A 6 62.75 28.16 34.82
CA ARG A 6 61.80 27.18 34.55
C ARG A 6 61.15 27.45 33.18
N THR A 7 61.41 26.63 32.24
CA THR A 7 60.68 26.60 30.93
C THR A 7 59.36 25.85 31.07
N THR A 8 58.26 26.57 30.84
CA THR A 8 56.91 26.00 30.84
C THR A 8 56.56 25.54 29.38
N ASN A 9 56.49 24.23 29.16
CA ASN A 9 56.02 23.68 27.90
C ASN A 9 54.51 23.74 27.86
N TRP A 10 53.97 24.51 26.92
CA TRP A 10 52.57 24.50 26.55
C TRP A 10 52.36 23.43 25.43
N ALA A 11 51.76 22.30 25.79
CA ALA A 11 51.30 21.33 24.82
C ALA A 11 49.94 21.79 24.25
N PHE A 12 49.91 22.20 23.00
CA PHE A 12 48.69 22.46 22.27
C PHE A 12 48.07 21.11 21.87
N GLY A 13 46.99 20.75 22.56
CA GLY A 13 46.16 19.64 22.21
C GLY A 13 45.30 19.99 20.97
N LEU A 14 45.59 19.36 19.83
CA LEU A 14 44.78 19.46 18.61
C LEU A 14 43.53 18.57 18.78
N ALA A 15 42.38 19.16 19.08
CA ALA A 15 41.10 18.48 19.13
C ALA A 15 40.62 18.27 17.69
N LEU A 16 40.69 17.02 17.20
CA LEU A 16 40.03 16.61 15.94
C LEU A 16 38.49 16.57 16.18
N LEU A 17 37.79 17.54 15.63
CA LEU A 17 36.35 17.49 15.48
C LEU A 17 36.01 16.51 14.33
N LEU A 18 35.61 15.29 14.66
CA LEU A 18 34.96 14.38 13.69
C LEU A 18 33.55 14.92 13.40
N SER A 19 33.40 15.60 12.28
CA SER A 19 32.10 15.94 11.73
C SER A 19 31.46 14.64 11.21
N GLY A 20 30.53 14.07 11.99
CA GLY A 20 29.71 12.96 11.53
C GLY A 20 28.79 13.45 10.39
N LEU A 21 29.08 13.05 9.15
CA LEU A 21 28.14 13.17 8.04
C LEU A 21 27.02 12.14 8.31
N SER A 22 25.87 12.61 8.79
CA SER A 22 24.64 11.83 8.74
C SER A 22 24.25 11.74 7.26
N ALA A 23 24.50 10.61 6.63
CA ALA A 23 23.87 10.28 5.35
C ALA A 23 22.37 10.14 5.65
N ALA A 24 21.58 11.13 5.28
CA ALA A 24 20.16 10.94 5.10
C ALA A 24 20.03 9.93 3.94
N GLY A 25 19.66 8.68 4.27
CA GLY A 25 19.33 7.70 3.25
C GLY A 25 18.15 8.26 2.46
N GLU A 26 18.30 8.43 1.14
CA GLU A 26 17.17 8.60 0.26
C GLU A 26 16.31 7.35 0.42
N VAL A 27 15.11 7.51 0.97
CA VAL A 27 14.07 6.49 0.87
C VAL A 27 13.70 6.47 -0.61
N LEU A 28 14.23 5.49 -1.34
CA LEU A 28 13.76 5.23 -2.69
C LEU A 28 12.28 4.87 -2.56
N ALA A 29 11.42 5.55 -3.32
CA ALA A 29 10.02 5.16 -3.44
C ALA A 29 10.01 3.69 -3.87
N GLN A 30 9.34 2.85 -3.10
CA GLN A 30 9.15 1.45 -3.46
C GLN A 30 7.86 1.40 -4.27
N ASP A 31 7.95 0.95 -5.51
CA ASP A 31 6.80 0.77 -6.39
C ASP A 31 6.50 -0.72 -6.54
N ALA A 32 5.22 -1.06 -6.60
CA ALA A 32 4.73 -2.38 -7.00
C ALA A 32 3.80 -2.19 -8.19
N GLU A 33 4.10 -2.84 -9.30
CA GLU A 33 3.21 -2.91 -10.47
C GLU A 33 2.63 -4.31 -10.55
N ALA A 34 1.31 -4.39 -10.66
CA ALA A 34 0.56 -5.64 -10.70
C ALA A 34 -0.33 -5.68 -11.93
N GLU A 35 -0.37 -6.83 -12.60
CA GLU A 35 -1.32 -7.10 -13.68
C GLU A 35 -2.71 -7.34 -13.09
N LEU A 36 -3.72 -6.61 -13.59
CA LEU A 36 -5.12 -6.84 -13.24
C LEU A 36 -5.69 -7.86 -14.22
N ILE A 37 -6.14 -9.00 -13.69
CA ILE A 37 -6.76 -10.08 -14.47
C ILE A 37 -8.25 -10.18 -14.18
N ASP A 38 -9.04 -10.59 -15.19
CA ASP A 38 -10.46 -10.89 -15.05
C ASP A 38 -10.72 -12.34 -14.56
N ALA A 39 -12.00 -12.71 -14.42
CA ALA A 39 -12.41 -14.04 -13.95
C ALA A 39 -12.05 -15.17 -14.92
N GLU A 40 -11.74 -14.87 -16.16
CA GLU A 40 -11.24 -15.80 -17.19
C GLU A 40 -9.72 -15.92 -17.17
N GLY A 41 -9.03 -15.10 -16.35
CA GLY A 41 -7.58 -15.02 -16.24
C GLY A 41 -6.92 -14.19 -17.34
N ALA A 42 -7.70 -13.40 -18.07
CA ALA A 42 -7.16 -12.50 -19.08
C ALA A 42 -6.67 -11.20 -18.44
N SER A 43 -5.55 -10.67 -18.93
CA SER A 43 -5.03 -9.37 -18.54
C SER A 43 -5.93 -8.26 -19.08
N ILE A 44 -6.46 -7.43 -18.19
CA ILE A 44 -7.37 -6.33 -18.54
C ILE A 44 -6.83 -4.96 -18.14
N GLY A 45 -5.69 -4.91 -17.44
CA GLY A 45 -5.12 -3.64 -16.97
C GLY A 45 -3.97 -3.80 -16.01
N THR A 46 -3.64 -2.72 -15.31
CA THR A 46 -2.56 -2.66 -14.32
C THR A 46 -3.00 -1.91 -13.08
N VAL A 47 -2.40 -2.28 -11.95
CA VAL A 47 -2.45 -1.55 -10.70
C VAL A 47 -1.02 -1.23 -10.28
N THR A 48 -0.73 0.04 -10.04
CA THR A 48 0.55 0.48 -9.47
C THR A 48 0.31 0.99 -8.06
N VAL A 49 1.10 0.49 -7.12
CA VAL A 49 1.11 0.97 -5.74
C VAL A 49 2.47 1.58 -5.46
N THR A 50 2.50 2.82 -5.02
CA THR A 50 3.73 3.58 -4.73
C THR A 50 3.75 3.97 -3.27
N GLU A 51 4.84 3.64 -2.55
CA GLU A 51 5.05 4.10 -1.17
C GLU A 51 5.22 5.62 -1.14
N MET A 52 4.48 6.27 -0.26
CA MET A 52 4.52 7.71 -0.06
C MET A 52 5.08 8.04 1.33
N ALA A 53 5.35 9.29 1.61
CA ALA A 53 5.79 9.73 2.94
C ALA A 53 4.77 9.38 4.06
N ARG A 54 3.52 9.15 3.68
CA ARG A 54 2.43 8.67 4.53
C ARG A 54 1.54 7.76 3.70
N GLY A 55 1.53 6.46 4.00
CA GLY A 55 0.70 5.49 3.30
C GLY A 55 1.12 5.27 1.85
N VAL A 56 0.16 4.96 1.00
CA VAL A 56 0.40 4.60 -0.40
C VAL A 56 -0.46 5.38 -1.37
N HIS A 57 0.06 5.57 -2.59
CA HIS A 57 -0.68 5.98 -3.77
C HIS A 57 -1.00 4.73 -4.61
N ILE A 58 -2.25 4.59 -5.01
CA ILE A 58 -2.75 3.50 -5.85
C ILE A 58 -3.25 4.11 -7.16
N LEU A 59 -2.66 3.71 -8.28
CA LEU A 59 -3.11 4.00 -9.63
C LEU A 59 -3.65 2.70 -10.23
N ALA A 60 -4.88 2.69 -10.75
CA ALA A 60 -5.42 1.55 -11.48
C ALA A 60 -5.98 1.99 -12.82
N GLU A 61 -5.56 1.29 -13.87
CA GLU A 61 -6.01 1.49 -15.25
C GLU A 61 -6.43 0.15 -15.84
N ALA A 62 -7.67 0.06 -16.34
CA ALA A 62 -8.19 -1.18 -16.91
C ALA A 62 -9.18 -0.90 -18.05
N SER A 63 -9.46 -1.93 -18.84
CA SER A 63 -10.49 -1.93 -19.87
C SER A 63 -11.21 -3.28 -19.91
N GLY A 64 -12.45 -3.26 -20.38
CA GLY A 64 -13.27 -4.49 -20.48
C GLY A 64 -14.03 -4.84 -19.20
N LEU A 65 -14.01 -3.99 -18.18
CA LEU A 65 -14.85 -4.13 -17.00
C LEU A 65 -16.32 -3.76 -17.34
N PRO A 66 -17.31 -4.37 -16.65
CA PRO A 66 -18.70 -3.93 -16.78
C PRO A 66 -18.85 -2.45 -16.41
N PRO A 67 -19.57 -1.63 -17.22
CA PRO A 67 -19.85 -0.25 -16.86
C PRO A 67 -20.66 -0.12 -15.57
N GLY A 68 -20.34 0.88 -14.73
CA GLY A 68 -21.07 1.12 -13.50
C GLY A 68 -20.19 1.45 -12.31
N VAL A 69 -20.78 1.29 -11.12
CA VAL A 69 -20.09 1.50 -9.84
C VAL A 69 -19.71 0.16 -9.24
N HIS A 70 -18.45 0.02 -8.87
CA HIS A 70 -17.88 -1.21 -8.35
C HIS A 70 -17.12 -0.96 -7.07
N ALA A 71 -17.22 -1.88 -6.11
CA ALA A 71 -16.35 -1.88 -4.96
C ALA A 71 -14.91 -2.24 -5.38
N PHE A 72 -13.96 -1.61 -4.68
CA PHE A 72 -12.54 -1.73 -4.96
C PHE A 72 -11.80 -1.81 -3.62
N HIS A 73 -11.22 -2.97 -3.31
CA HIS A 73 -10.66 -3.22 -1.99
C HIS A 73 -9.28 -3.86 -2.06
N ILE A 74 -8.48 -3.62 -1.01
CA ILE A 74 -7.27 -4.39 -0.75
C ILE A 74 -7.68 -5.64 0.03
N HIS A 75 -7.29 -6.81 -0.47
CA HIS A 75 -7.50 -8.11 0.16
C HIS A 75 -6.22 -8.62 0.83
N ALA A 76 -6.41 -9.48 1.85
CA ALA A 76 -5.37 -9.89 2.79
C ALA A 76 -4.43 -10.96 2.26
N VAL A 77 -4.65 -11.51 1.04
CA VAL A 77 -3.81 -12.58 0.49
C VAL A 77 -3.39 -12.23 -0.94
N GLY A 78 -2.10 -12.35 -1.22
CA GLY A 78 -1.49 -12.09 -2.54
C GLY A 78 -1.68 -13.23 -3.53
N ILE A 79 -2.93 -13.74 -3.69
CA ILE A 79 -3.25 -14.83 -4.61
C ILE A 79 -4.54 -14.50 -5.38
N CYS A 80 -4.47 -14.52 -6.71
CA CYS A 80 -5.58 -14.23 -7.62
C CYS A 80 -5.93 -15.47 -8.46
N GLU A 81 -6.49 -16.51 -7.83
CA GLU A 81 -7.02 -17.67 -8.56
C GLU A 81 -8.53 -17.46 -8.80
N PRO A 82 -9.01 -17.42 -10.07
CA PRO A 82 -10.44 -17.27 -10.34
C PRO A 82 -11.29 -18.35 -9.67
N PRO A 83 -12.44 -18.00 -9.04
CA PRO A 83 -13.12 -16.71 -9.00
C PRO A 83 -12.63 -15.77 -7.86
N PHE A 84 -11.36 -15.82 -7.49
CA PHE A 84 -10.62 -14.93 -6.58
C PHE A 84 -10.92 -15.09 -5.09
N GLU A 85 -11.52 -16.20 -4.66
CA GLU A 85 -11.69 -16.48 -3.23
C GLU A 85 -10.35 -16.71 -2.53
N SER A 86 -9.31 -17.09 -3.28
CA SER A 86 -7.92 -17.20 -2.83
C SER A 86 -7.34 -15.89 -2.30
N ALA A 87 -7.86 -14.73 -2.71
CA ALA A 87 -7.46 -13.41 -2.19
C ALA A 87 -7.86 -13.19 -0.70
N GLY A 88 -8.65 -14.08 -0.12
CA GLY A 88 -9.10 -13.97 1.27
C GLY A 88 -10.14 -12.88 1.50
N GLY A 89 -10.24 -12.37 2.74
CA GLY A 89 -11.06 -11.21 3.11
C GLY A 89 -10.34 -9.90 2.83
N HIS A 90 -10.96 -8.77 3.20
CA HIS A 90 -10.31 -7.46 3.14
C HIS A 90 -9.07 -7.42 4.04
N PHE A 91 -8.07 -6.63 3.66
CA PHE A 91 -6.88 -6.40 4.49
C PHE A 91 -7.28 -5.68 5.78
N ASN A 92 -7.21 -6.38 6.91
CA ASN A 92 -7.76 -5.93 8.19
C ASN A 92 -6.84 -6.28 9.37
N PRO A 93 -5.67 -5.68 9.49
CA PRO A 93 -4.69 -5.99 10.54
C PRO A 93 -5.13 -5.55 11.94
N THR A 94 -6.19 -4.73 12.05
CA THR A 94 -6.71 -4.19 13.31
C THR A 94 -7.97 -4.87 13.81
N GLU A 95 -8.47 -5.88 13.06
CA GLU A 95 -9.68 -6.66 13.39
C GLU A 95 -10.94 -5.78 13.55
N GLU A 96 -11.07 -4.71 12.78
CA GLU A 96 -12.22 -3.84 12.72
C GLU A 96 -13.36 -4.47 11.89
N GLN A 97 -14.56 -3.88 11.93
CA GLN A 97 -15.64 -4.26 11.02
C GLN A 97 -15.54 -3.49 9.70
N HIS A 98 -16.27 -3.97 8.68
CA HIS A 98 -16.31 -3.33 7.39
C HIS A 98 -17.10 -2.01 7.40
N GLY A 99 -16.59 -1.03 6.65
CA GLY A 99 -17.34 0.10 6.11
C GLY A 99 -17.14 1.41 6.84
N TRP A 100 -16.97 2.46 6.06
CA TRP A 100 -16.74 3.85 6.49
C TRP A 100 -17.91 4.46 7.26
N ASN A 101 -19.13 3.91 7.09
CA ASN A 101 -20.33 4.29 7.84
C ASN A 101 -20.59 3.39 9.05
N ASN A 102 -19.74 2.42 9.32
CA ASN A 102 -19.85 1.54 10.47
C ASN A 102 -19.15 2.16 11.69
N PRO A 103 -19.85 2.37 12.83
CA PRO A 103 -19.24 2.96 14.02
C PRO A 103 -18.21 2.05 14.70
N GLN A 104 -18.08 0.81 14.27
CA GLN A 104 -17.10 -0.17 14.77
C GLN A 104 -15.85 -0.27 13.90
N GLY A 105 -15.57 0.76 13.12
CA GLY A 105 -14.37 0.89 12.33
C GLY A 105 -14.58 0.73 10.84
N TYR A 106 -13.49 0.57 10.13
CA TYR A 106 -13.40 0.10 8.75
C TYR A 106 -12.10 -0.67 8.59
N HIS A 107 -12.05 -1.59 7.61
CA HIS A 107 -10.81 -2.32 7.32
C HIS A 107 -9.77 -1.39 6.70
N ALA A 108 -8.50 -1.63 6.95
CA ALA A 108 -7.43 -0.88 6.29
C ALA A 108 -7.48 -1.01 4.75
N GLY A 109 -8.06 -2.11 4.26
CA GLY A 109 -8.27 -2.37 2.84
C GLY A 109 -9.55 -1.81 2.24
N ASP A 110 -10.43 -1.17 3.02
CA ASP A 110 -11.65 -0.56 2.49
C ASP A 110 -11.32 0.72 1.74
N LEU A 111 -11.52 0.72 0.43
CA LEU A 111 -11.28 1.85 -0.46
C LEU A 111 -12.63 2.37 -1.01
N PRO A 112 -12.69 3.61 -1.51
CA PRO A 112 -13.86 4.13 -2.17
C PRO A 112 -14.25 3.32 -3.41
N ASN A 113 -15.56 3.29 -3.72
CA ASN A 113 -16.05 2.72 -4.98
C ASN A 113 -15.40 3.38 -6.19
N VAL A 114 -15.20 2.60 -7.23
CA VAL A 114 -14.71 3.06 -8.53
C VAL A 114 -15.84 3.18 -9.54
N HIS A 115 -15.65 4.02 -10.54
CA HIS A 115 -16.61 4.22 -11.62
C HIS A 115 -16.01 3.76 -12.95
N VAL A 116 -16.53 2.66 -13.47
CA VAL A 116 -16.20 2.18 -14.81
C VAL A 116 -17.08 2.92 -15.82
N GLN A 117 -16.45 3.47 -16.85
CA GLN A 117 -17.12 4.24 -17.89
C GLN A 117 -17.96 3.34 -18.80
N GLU A 118 -18.85 3.95 -19.62
CA GLU A 118 -19.74 3.22 -20.54
C GLU A 118 -18.99 2.36 -21.56
N ASP A 119 -17.74 2.68 -21.86
CA ASP A 119 -16.86 1.91 -22.76
C ASP A 119 -16.05 0.83 -22.04
N GLY A 120 -16.29 0.62 -20.74
CA GLY A 120 -15.61 -0.37 -19.94
C GLY A 120 -14.24 0.06 -19.42
N VAL A 121 -13.89 1.34 -19.54
CA VAL A 121 -12.61 1.88 -19.06
C VAL A 121 -12.70 2.30 -17.60
N LEU A 122 -11.69 1.91 -16.82
CA LEU A 122 -11.39 2.38 -15.48
C LEU A 122 -10.05 3.13 -15.51
N ALA A 123 -10.01 4.33 -14.91
CA ALA A 123 -8.77 5.04 -14.60
C ALA A 123 -8.98 5.80 -13.30
N ILE A 124 -8.29 5.41 -12.25
CA ILE A 124 -8.44 5.99 -10.89
C ILE A 124 -7.11 6.19 -10.21
N GLU A 125 -7.05 7.20 -9.35
CA GLU A 125 -5.99 7.44 -8.38
C GLU A 125 -6.58 7.52 -6.98
N TYR A 126 -6.00 6.78 -6.03
CA TYR A 126 -6.34 6.87 -4.61
C TYR A 126 -5.11 7.04 -3.75
N PHE A 127 -5.29 7.75 -2.63
CA PHE A 127 -4.32 7.82 -1.55
C PHE A 127 -4.94 7.26 -0.28
N THR A 128 -4.21 6.41 0.42
CA THR A 128 -4.61 5.92 1.75
C THR A 128 -3.40 5.88 2.67
N ASP A 129 -3.59 6.29 3.92
CA ASP A 129 -2.60 6.19 4.99
C ASP A 129 -2.86 5.01 5.95
N ALA A 130 -3.86 4.18 5.61
CA ALA A 130 -4.21 3.00 6.38
C ALA A 130 -3.24 1.82 6.19
N VAL A 131 -2.46 1.84 5.10
CA VAL A 131 -1.51 0.78 4.72
C VAL A 131 -0.15 1.36 4.34
N THR A 132 0.88 0.51 4.31
CA THR A 132 2.25 0.84 3.86
C THR A 132 2.84 -0.31 3.04
N MET A 133 3.83 -0.04 2.22
CA MET A 133 4.67 -1.08 1.59
C MET A 133 5.93 -1.38 2.43
N GLY A 134 6.19 -0.56 3.45
CA GLY A 134 7.26 -0.78 4.43
C GLY A 134 6.94 -1.88 5.44
N GLU A 135 7.79 -2.03 6.46
CA GLU A 135 7.58 -3.02 7.53
C GLU A 135 6.48 -2.56 8.51
N GLY A 136 5.78 -3.52 9.11
CA GLY A 136 4.79 -3.27 10.17
C GLY A 136 3.49 -4.05 9.98
N ALA A 137 2.56 -3.87 10.92
CA ALA A 137 1.28 -4.60 10.91
C ALA A 137 0.36 -4.21 9.73
N THR A 138 0.56 -3.00 9.16
CA THR A 138 -0.21 -2.49 8.02
C THR A 138 0.53 -2.65 6.70
N SER A 139 1.58 -3.47 6.65
CA SER A 139 2.36 -3.73 5.45
C SER A 139 1.57 -4.56 4.44
N LEU A 140 1.53 -4.11 3.20
CA LEU A 140 0.99 -4.89 2.07
C LEU A 140 1.91 -6.04 1.65
N PHE A 141 3.15 -6.07 2.16
CA PHE A 141 4.16 -7.11 1.92
C PHE A 141 4.39 -7.97 3.18
N ASP A 142 3.30 -8.37 3.83
CA ASP A 142 3.36 -9.34 4.91
C ASP A 142 3.65 -10.77 4.39
N ALA A 143 3.47 -11.80 5.22
CA ALA A 143 3.92 -13.16 4.89
C ALA A 143 3.15 -13.81 3.73
N ASP A 144 1.88 -13.47 3.56
CA ASP A 144 0.96 -13.98 2.52
C ASP A 144 0.65 -12.95 1.43
N GLY A 145 1.22 -11.73 1.54
CA GLY A 145 1.09 -10.66 0.58
C GLY A 145 -0.33 -10.10 0.52
N SER A 146 -0.58 -9.23 -0.44
CA SER A 146 -1.88 -8.58 -0.61
C SER A 146 -2.32 -8.59 -2.06
N SER A 147 -3.59 -8.34 -2.30
CA SER A 147 -4.13 -8.17 -3.66
C SER A 147 -5.16 -7.03 -3.71
N ILE A 148 -5.35 -6.47 -4.88
CA ILE A 148 -6.47 -5.58 -5.18
C ILE A 148 -7.57 -6.39 -5.84
N VAL A 149 -8.81 -6.20 -5.38
CA VAL A 149 -9.99 -6.86 -5.95
C VAL A 149 -11.03 -5.83 -6.38
N VAL A 150 -11.58 -6.02 -7.59
CA VAL A 150 -12.75 -5.30 -8.09
C VAL A 150 -13.96 -6.22 -7.95
N HIS A 151 -15.08 -5.71 -7.41
CA HIS A 151 -16.30 -6.46 -7.22
C HIS A 151 -17.39 -6.14 -8.27
N ALA A 152 -18.37 -7.01 -8.39
CA ALA A 152 -19.45 -6.88 -9.39
C ALA A 152 -20.41 -5.73 -9.12
N GLY A 153 -20.56 -5.33 -7.87
CA GLY A 153 -21.44 -4.24 -7.43
C GLY A 153 -20.73 -3.22 -6.56
N PRO A 154 -21.43 -2.15 -6.19
CA PRO A 154 -20.89 -1.14 -5.28
C PRO A 154 -20.83 -1.65 -3.84
N ASP A 155 -19.85 -1.14 -3.10
CA ASP A 155 -19.83 -1.17 -1.65
C ASP A 155 -20.89 -0.23 -1.06
N ASP A 156 -21.70 -0.71 -0.11
CA ASP A 156 -22.66 0.12 0.64
C ASP A 156 -22.02 0.89 1.81
N TYR A 157 -20.71 0.70 2.06
CA TYR A 157 -19.90 1.32 3.11
C TYR A 157 -20.37 1.03 4.54
N HIS A 158 -21.11 -0.04 4.74
CA HIS A 158 -21.73 -0.31 6.04
C HIS A 158 -21.80 -1.80 6.41
N THR A 159 -22.18 -2.66 5.46
CA THR A 159 -22.51 -4.05 5.76
C THR A 159 -21.25 -4.91 5.87
N ASP A 160 -20.96 -5.39 7.09
CA ASP A 160 -19.88 -6.34 7.34
C ASP A 160 -20.20 -7.72 6.71
N PRO A 161 -19.24 -8.45 6.12
CA PRO A 161 -17.80 -8.14 6.06
C PRO A 161 -17.32 -7.45 4.75
N ALA A 162 -18.18 -7.11 3.81
CA ALA A 162 -17.73 -6.71 2.47
C ALA A 162 -18.70 -5.78 1.69
N GLY A 163 -19.57 -5.02 2.41
CA GLY A 163 -20.41 -3.98 1.83
C GLY A 163 -21.43 -4.45 0.80
N HIS A 164 -21.85 -5.71 0.82
CA HIS A 164 -22.73 -6.32 -0.18
C HIS A 164 -22.23 -6.16 -1.65
N ALA A 165 -20.93 -6.06 -1.83
CA ALA A 165 -20.33 -5.74 -3.14
C ALA A 165 -20.48 -6.85 -4.21
N GLY A 166 -20.94 -8.03 -3.85
CA GLY A 166 -21.17 -9.14 -4.77
C GLY A 166 -19.88 -9.89 -5.15
N ASP A 167 -19.94 -10.56 -6.29
CA ASP A 167 -18.86 -11.41 -6.79
C ASP A 167 -17.58 -10.60 -7.08
N ARG A 168 -16.44 -11.30 -7.12
CA ARG A 168 -15.13 -10.72 -7.46
C ARG A 168 -14.93 -10.87 -8.96
N ILE A 169 -14.72 -9.76 -9.67
CA ILE A 169 -14.68 -9.74 -11.14
C ILE A 169 -13.28 -9.47 -11.71
N ALA A 170 -12.40 -8.90 -10.91
CA ALA A 170 -10.99 -8.72 -11.29
C ALA A 170 -10.09 -8.70 -10.06
N CYS A 171 -8.82 -9.10 -10.24
CA CYS A 171 -7.84 -9.22 -9.16
C CYS A 171 -6.42 -8.91 -9.66
N ALA A 172 -5.62 -8.23 -8.82
CA ALA A 172 -4.21 -7.96 -9.06
C ALA A 172 -3.40 -8.29 -7.81
N VAL A 173 -2.36 -9.13 -7.92
CA VAL A 173 -1.46 -9.47 -6.81
C VAL A 173 -0.42 -8.38 -6.61
N ILE A 174 -0.37 -7.78 -5.42
CA ILE A 174 0.62 -6.77 -5.08
C ILE A 174 1.89 -7.47 -4.58
N THR A 175 2.96 -7.35 -5.35
CA THR A 175 4.28 -7.89 -5.00
C THR A 175 5.33 -6.79 -4.99
N PRO A 176 6.40 -6.92 -4.16
CA PRO A 176 7.52 -5.98 -4.22
C PRO A 176 8.04 -5.85 -5.65
N GLY A 177 8.26 -4.61 -6.10
CA GLY A 177 8.93 -4.32 -7.37
C GLY A 177 10.34 -4.93 -7.41
N GLN A 178 10.75 -5.40 -8.58
CA GLN A 178 12.10 -5.95 -8.80
C GLN A 178 13.09 -4.86 -9.14
#